data_d6172bebe4f2090f15ad4639243bd481
#
_entry.id   d6172bebe4f2090f15ad4639243bd481
#
_cell.length_a   1.000
_cell.length_b   1.000
_cell.length_c   1.000
_cell.angle_alpha   90.00
_cell.angle_beta   90.00
_cell.angle_gamma   90.00
#
_symmetry.space_group_name_H-M   'P 1'
#
loop_
_entity.id
_entity.type
_entity.pdbx_description
1 polymer ?
#
loop_
_entity_poly.entity_id
_entity_poly.type
_entity_poly.pdbx_seq_one_letter_code
_entity_poly.pdbx_strand_id
1 'polypeptide(L)'
;MKSDPLVTVLMPVYNGGKYLRPTMETILGQTYRDFEFLLINDCSTDDSLETIRSFSDPRIRIHTNEKNMGQTPSLNVGLKLARGKYIVVNDADDFSLPKRIETQLDFIQKNPEYPVVGCSAYIMDKDGVINRVFRKPTDPRKIRLWILTDTPMIHGAVIMNKEIIRAEGGYDEYHITSQDSEFWSRLMRKGYRVTNVPDVLVVIRHYTASMSSRAADRQMVEAGRIFRANINGMTSLNITDEEAIRHRTIFIAPEQLSEDEFLKAEELLVRAYGNLKDGTGLEPEFIAEDLREKLVKPYVKRAADRLRQGRTAEARRIVRRYLATYGNNRLLVL
;
A
#
# COMPACT_ATOMS: atom_id res chain seq x y z
N MET A 1 -0.81 11.13 -37.46
CA MET A 1 -1.49 10.61 -36.25
C MET A 1 -0.60 10.97 -35.05
N LYS A 2 -1.13 11.57 -33.98
CA LYS A 2 -0.32 11.74 -32.75
C LYS A 2 0.01 10.35 -32.23
N SER A 3 1.27 10.13 -31.87
CA SER A 3 1.67 8.89 -31.16
C SER A 3 0.89 8.77 -29.83
N ASP A 4 0.66 7.54 -29.39
CA ASP A 4 0.08 7.34 -28.05
C ASP A 4 0.97 7.98 -26.99
N PRO A 5 0.40 8.58 -25.93
CA PRO A 5 1.16 9.18 -24.86
C PRO A 5 1.97 8.12 -24.11
N LEU A 6 3.12 8.49 -23.56
CA LEU A 6 3.96 7.57 -22.82
C LEU A 6 3.33 7.13 -21.49
N VAL A 7 2.55 8.01 -20.86
CA VAL A 7 1.93 7.82 -19.54
C VAL A 7 0.41 7.92 -19.63
N THR A 8 -0.29 7.01 -18.94
CA THR A 8 -1.71 7.16 -18.58
C THR A 8 -1.80 7.43 -17.08
N VAL A 9 -2.38 8.56 -16.69
CA VAL A 9 -2.87 8.73 -15.32
C VAL A 9 -4.25 8.09 -15.24
N LEU A 10 -4.40 7.05 -14.44
CA LEU A 10 -5.63 6.29 -14.25
C LEU A 10 -6.28 6.66 -12.92
N MET A 11 -7.50 7.12 -12.95
CA MET A 11 -8.27 7.52 -11.78
C MET A 11 -9.70 6.94 -11.84
N PRO A 12 -10.02 5.91 -11.06
CA PRO A 12 -11.40 5.51 -10.84
C PRO A 12 -12.12 6.54 -9.97
N VAL A 13 -13.38 6.83 -10.30
CA VAL A 13 -14.20 7.83 -9.61
C VAL A 13 -15.57 7.24 -9.31
N TYR A 14 -15.93 7.25 -8.03
CA TYR A 14 -17.28 7.00 -7.57
C TYR A 14 -17.64 7.98 -6.46
N ASN A 15 -18.57 8.89 -6.74
CA ASN A 15 -19.03 9.91 -5.80
C ASN A 15 -17.87 10.70 -5.16
N GLY A 16 -17.01 11.31 -6.02
CA GLY A 16 -15.82 12.05 -5.59
C GLY A 16 -16.12 13.39 -4.90
N GLY A 17 -17.33 13.92 -5.11
CA GLY A 17 -17.83 15.10 -4.43
C GLY A 17 -16.88 16.28 -4.51
N LYS A 18 -16.79 17.04 -3.42
CA LYS A 18 -15.95 18.25 -3.31
C LYS A 18 -14.44 18.02 -3.47
N TYR A 19 -13.96 16.78 -3.41
CA TYR A 19 -12.53 16.47 -3.49
C TYR A 19 -12.06 16.28 -4.94
N LEU A 20 -12.96 15.89 -5.84
CA LEU A 20 -12.62 15.51 -7.20
C LEU A 20 -11.98 16.66 -8.00
N ARG A 21 -12.59 17.85 -7.99
CA ARG A 21 -12.06 19.02 -8.75
C ARG A 21 -10.62 19.37 -8.34
N PRO A 22 -10.30 19.62 -7.06
CA PRO A 22 -8.92 19.95 -6.67
C PRO A 22 -7.94 18.80 -6.95
N THR A 23 -8.38 17.52 -6.85
CA THR A 23 -7.54 16.38 -7.24
C THR A 23 -7.19 16.42 -8.72
N MET A 24 -8.19 16.63 -9.61
CA MET A 24 -7.96 16.76 -11.06
C MET A 24 -7.02 17.91 -11.40
N GLU A 25 -7.16 19.05 -10.74
CA GLU A 25 -6.28 20.21 -10.92
C GLU A 25 -4.82 19.87 -10.62
N THR A 26 -4.52 19.07 -9.58
CA THR A 26 -3.15 18.65 -9.27
C THR A 26 -2.57 17.72 -10.33
N ILE A 27 -3.37 16.88 -10.96
CA ILE A 27 -2.95 16.02 -12.07
C ILE A 27 -2.70 16.86 -13.33
N LEU A 28 -3.61 17.73 -13.68
CA LEU A 28 -3.45 18.60 -14.86
C LEU A 28 -2.29 19.60 -14.71
N GLY A 29 -1.93 19.93 -13.47
CA GLY A 29 -0.81 20.78 -13.09
C GLY A 29 0.57 20.11 -13.04
N GLN A 30 0.71 18.83 -13.37
CA GLN A 30 2.00 18.13 -13.34
C GLN A 30 3.04 18.77 -14.28
N THR A 31 4.32 18.74 -13.90
CA THR A 31 5.45 19.26 -14.73
C THR A 31 5.62 18.44 -16.01
N TYR A 32 5.48 17.13 -15.94
CA TYR A 32 5.42 16.26 -17.12
C TYR A 32 4.08 16.46 -17.83
N ARG A 33 4.08 16.74 -19.14
CA ARG A 33 2.87 17.14 -19.89
C ARG A 33 2.34 16.09 -20.87
N ASP A 34 3.17 15.15 -21.32
CA ASP A 34 2.81 14.15 -22.34
C ASP A 34 2.15 12.92 -21.71
N PHE A 35 0.92 13.09 -21.21
CA PHE A 35 0.10 12.02 -20.65
C PHE A 35 -1.35 12.12 -21.07
N GLU A 36 -2.07 10.99 -21.09
CA GLU A 36 -3.52 10.99 -21.04
C GLU A 36 -3.99 10.91 -19.58
N PHE A 37 -5.10 11.57 -19.29
CA PHE A 37 -5.78 11.48 -18.00
C PHE A 37 -7.07 10.68 -18.18
N LEU A 38 -7.02 9.38 -17.89
CA LEU A 38 -8.12 8.45 -18.04
C LEU A 38 -8.91 8.34 -16.73
N LEU A 39 -10.13 8.88 -16.74
CA LEU A 39 -11.06 8.78 -15.64
C LEU A 39 -12.07 7.66 -15.92
N ILE A 40 -12.23 6.75 -14.98
CA ILE A 40 -13.24 5.71 -15.00
C ILE A 40 -14.34 6.09 -14.01
N ASN A 41 -15.41 6.70 -14.52
CA ASN A 41 -16.58 6.99 -13.71
C ASN A 41 -17.36 5.70 -13.45
N ASP A 42 -17.35 5.23 -12.21
CA ASP A 42 -18.02 3.99 -11.81
C ASP A 42 -19.49 4.21 -11.49
N CYS A 43 -20.23 4.81 -12.45
CA CYS A 43 -21.64 5.13 -12.31
C CYS A 43 -21.94 6.02 -11.09
N SER A 44 -21.20 7.13 -10.93
CA SER A 44 -21.42 8.11 -9.85
C SER A 44 -22.86 8.66 -9.89
N THR A 45 -23.43 8.87 -8.71
CA THR A 45 -24.80 9.37 -8.50
C THR A 45 -24.84 10.83 -8.03
N ASP A 46 -23.65 11.40 -7.77
CA ASP A 46 -23.46 12.82 -7.44
C ASP A 46 -23.02 13.63 -8.68
N ASP A 47 -22.57 14.86 -8.49
CA ASP A 47 -22.11 15.77 -9.53
C ASP A 47 -20.71 15.45 -10.10
N SER A 48 -20.13 14.29 -9.77
CA SER A 48 -18.77 13.92 -10.19
C SER A 48 -18.62 13.90 -11.72
N LEU A 49 -19.57 13.35 -12.47
CA LEU A 49 -19.48 13.31 -13.93
C LEU A 49 -19.56 14.71 -14.54
N GLU A 50 -20.40 15.58 -13.99
CA GLU A 50 -20.52 16.99 -14.40
C GLU A 50 -19.21 17.73 -14.09
N THR A 51 -18.64 17.50 -12.89
CA THR A 51 -17.34 18.04 -12.51
C THR A 51 -16.26 17.65 -13.50
N ILE A 52 -16.15 16.36 -13.87
CA ILE A 52 -15.17 15.89 -14.85
C ILE A 52 -15.36 16.59 -16.19
N ARG A 53 -16.59 16.66 -16.69
CA ARG A 53 -16.96 17.26 -17.99
C ARG A 53 -16.74 18.79 -18.03
N SER A 54 -16.67 19.45 -16.88
CA SER A 54 -16.41 20.89 -16.81
C SER A 54 -14.98 21.30 -17.17
N PHE A 55 -14.04 20.34 -17.24
CA PHE A 55 -12.66 20.58 -17.64
C PHE A 55 -12.51 20.48 -19.17
N SER A 56 -11.93 21.49 -19.79
CA SER A 56 -11.67 21.56 -21.24
C SER A 56 -10.23 21.21 -21.60
N ASP A 57 -9.62 20.21 -20.92
CA ASP A 57 -8.24 19.81 -21.19
C ASP A 57 -8.24 18.58 -22.15
N PRO A 58 -7.51 18.66 -23.30
CA PRO A 58 -7.52 17.62 -24.32
C PRO A 58 -6.86 16.30 -23.86
N ARG A 59 -6.18 16.28 -22.74
CA ARG A 59 -5.59 15.07 -22.14
C ARG A 59 -6.64 14.19 -21.45
N ILE A 60 -7.79 14.76 -21.11
CA ILE A 60 -8.87 14.05 -20.39
C ILE A 60 -9.58 13.09 -21.32
N ARG A 61 -9.68 11.85 -20.87
CA ARG A 61 -10.57 10.80 -21.43
C ARG A 61 -11.44 10.25 -20.34
N ILE A 62 -12.72 10.08 -20.65
CA ILE A 62 -13.73 9.60 -19.72
C ILE A 62 -14.29 8.29 -20.24
N HIS A 63 -14.37 7.29 -19.38
CA HIS A 63 -15.17 6.10 -19.54
C HIS A 63 -16.18 6.03 -18.39
N THR A 64 -17.44 5.72 -18.69
CA THR A 64 -18.47 5.54 -17.66
C THR A 64 -18.92 4.08 -17.67
N ASN A 65 -18.82 3.40 -16.55
CA ASN A 65 -19.34 2.06 -16.37
C ASN A 65 -20.87 2.08 -16.40
N GLU A 66 -21.49 1.02 -16.88
CA GLU A 66 -22.96 0.89 -16.97
C GLU A 66 -23.63 0.82 -15.58
N LYS A 67 -22.88 0.34 -14.57
CA LYS A 67 -23.30 0.26 -13.17
C LYS A 67 -22.10 0.43 -12.27
N ASN A 68 -22.34 0.70 -10.99
CA ASN A 68 -21.26 0.67 -9.99
C ASN A 68 -20.73 -0.76 -9.84
N MET A 69 -19.47 -0.96 -10.24
CA MET A 69 -18.76 -2.25 -10.18
C MET A 69 -17.78 -2.31 -9.02
N GLY A 70 -17.45 -1.17 -8.41
CA GLY A 70 -16.42 -1.02 -7.38
C GLY A 70 -15.04 -0.66 -7.96
N GLN A 71 -14.12 -0.31 -7.06
CA GLN A 71 -12.81 0.21 -7.43
C GLN A 71 -11.98 -0.80 -8.24
N THR A 72 -11.92 -2.05 -7.81
CA THR A 72 -11.07 -3.08 -8.43
C THR A 72 -11.46 -3.37 -9.89
N PRO A 73 -12.72 -3.66 -10.23
CA PRO A 73 -13.13 -3.80 -11.63
C PRO A 73 -12.91 -2.52 -12.44
N SER A 74 -13.17 -1.34 -11.87
CA SER A 74 -12.95 -0.06 -12.55
C SER A 74 -11.48 0.18 -12.88
N LEU A 75 -10.54 -0.20 -11.99
CA LEU A 75 -9.10 -0.20 -12.28
C LEU A 75 -8.77 -1.15 -13.46
N ASN A 76 -9.33 -2.36 -13.48
CA ASN A 76 -9.12 -3.31 -14.56
C ASN A 76 -9.68 -2.80 -15.91
N VAL A 77 -10.83 -2.14 -15.91
CA VAL A 77 -11.36 -1.44 -17.10
C VAL A 77 -10.34 -0.38 -17.55
N GLY A 78 -9.84 0.43 -16.62
CA GLY A 78 -8.84 1.45 -16.92
C GLY A 78 -7.55 0.87 -17.50
N LEU A 79 -7.02 -0.22 -16.95
CA LEU A 79 -5.84 -0.93 -17.49
C LEU A 79 -6.04 -1.43 -18.92
N LYS A 80 -7.27 -1.85 -19.29
CA LYS A 80 -7.60 -2.27 -20.66
C LYS A 80 -7.66 -1.08 -21.61
N LEU A 81 -8.21 0.05 -21.18
CA LEU A 81 -8.44 1.24 -22.00
C LEU A 81 -7.23 2.18 -22.10
N ALA A 82 -6.30 2.09 -21.16
CA ALA A 82 -5.09 2.92 -21.10
C ALA A 82 -4.23 2.78 -22.36
N ARG A 83 -3.76 3.90 -22.92
CA ARG A 83 -2.88 3.96 -24.08
C ARG A 83 -1.42 3.99 -23.71
N GLY A 84 -1.09 4.65 -22.59
CA GLY A 84 0.29 4.82 -22.13
C GLY A 84 1.01 3.49 -21.86
N LYS A 85 2.30 3.48 -22.05
CA LYS A 85 3.20 2.38 -21.65
C LYS A 85 3.27 2.25 -20.13
N TYR A 86 3.19 3.39 -19.43
CA TYR A 86 3.21 3.45 -17.98
C TYR A 86 1.86 3.95 -17.44
N ILE A 87 1.42 3.35 -16.34
CA ILE A 87 0.19 3.72 -15.63
C ILE A 87 0.56 4.37 -14.32
N VAL A 88 0.11 5.60 -14.11
CA VAL A 88 0.14 6.30 -12.81
C VAL A 88 -1.24 6.17 -12.20
N VAL A 89 -1.35 5.53 -11.05
CA VAL A 89 -2.64 5.42 -10.32
C VAL A 89 -2.81 6.62 -9.41
N ASN A 90 -3.99 7.21 -9.37
CA ASN A 90 -4.36 8.26 -8.43
C ASN A 90 -5.77 8.02 -7.88
N ASP A 91 -5.96 8.19 -6.58
CA ASP A 91 -7.29 8.14 -5.97
C ASP A 91 -7.98 9.50 -6.13
N ALA A 92 -9.34 9.50 -6.21
CA ALA A 92 -10.11 10.69 -6.59
C ALA A 92 -10.18 11.80 -5.51
N ASP A 93 -9.59 11.56 -4.35
CA ASP A 93 -9.54 12.46 -3.19
C ASP A 93 -8.11 12.83 -2.75
N ASP A 94 -7.07 12.32 -3.43
CA ASP A 94 -5.66 12.53 -3.11
C ASP A 94 -4.99 13.51 -4.07
N PHE A 95 -3.98 14.25 -3.59
CA PHE A 95 -3.24 15.21 -4.39
C PHE A 95 -1.90 14.65 -4.88
N SER A 96 -1.59 14.90 -6.14
CA SER A 96 -0.27 14.67 -6.71
C SER A 96 0.57 15.95 -6.67
N LEU A 97 1.77 15.89 -6.07
CA LEU A 97 2.69 17.01 -6.08
C LEU A 97 3.26 17.25 -7.50
N PRO A 98 3.63 18.48 -7.87
CA PRO A 98 3.89 18.86 -9.26
C PRO A 98 4.89 18.00 -10.04
N LYS A 99 5.90 17.45 -9.37
CA LYS A 99 6.96 16.64 -10.01
C LYS A 99 6.73 15.12 -9.95
N ARG A 100 5.55 14.67 -9.48
CA ARG A 100 5.32 13.25 -9.26
C ARG A 100 5.55 12.41 -10.50
N ILE A 101 4.86 12.73 -11.60
CA ILE A 101 4.96 11.94 -12.84
C ILE A 101 6.39 11.95 -13.37
N GLU A 102 7.01 13.12 -13.45
CA GLU A 102 8.38 13.29 -13.93
C GLU A 102 9.38 12.45 -13.13
N THR A 103 9.34 12.54 -11.79
CA THR A 103 10.27 11.82 -10.90
C THR A 103 10.11 10.32 -11.01
N GLN A 104 8.88 9.82 -10.95
CA GLN A 104 8.62 8.38 -11.00
C GLN A 104 8.88 7.80 -12.40
N LEU A 105 8.57 8.54 -13.47
CA LEU A 105 8.82 8.13 -14.84
C LEU A 105 10.32 8.04 -15.13
N ASP A 106 11.10 9.05 -14.74
CA ASP A 106 12.56 9.04 -14.88
C ASP A 106 13.17 7.83 -14.17
N PHE A 107 12.70 7.54 -12.95
CA PHE A 107 13.20 6.41 -12.19
C PHE A 107 12.87 5.06 -12.87
N ILE A 108 11.61 4.80 -13.24
CA ILE A 108 11.19 3.50 -13.81
C ILE A 108 11.81 3.25 -15.20
N GLN A 109 12.10 4.31 -15.95
CA GLN A 109 12.79 4.20 -17.24
C GLN A 109 14.28 3.85 -17.08
N LYS A 110 14.95 4.38 -16.06
CA LYS A 110 16.35 4.09 -15.74
C LYS A 110 16.55 2.74 -15.05
N ASN A 111 15.50 2.20 -14.43
CA ASN A 111 15.54 0.98 -13.64
C ASN A 111 14.42 0.00 -14.08
N PRO A 112 14.50 -0.55 -15.31
CA PRO A 112 13.44 -1.36 -15.90
C PRO A 112 13.17 -2.68 -15.19
N GLU A 113 14.05 -3.11 -14.29
CA GLU A 113 13.87 -4.27 -13.41
C GLU A 113 12.78 -4.06 -12.35
N TYR A 114 12.32 -2.82 -12.15
CA TYR A 114 11.21 -2.49 -11.25
C TYR A 114 9.94 -2.17 -12.05
N PRO A 115 9.04 -3.14 -12.28
CA PRO A 115 7.79 -2.89 -13.02
C PRO A 115 6.80 -2.00 -12.24
N VAL A 116 7.02 -1.80 -10.96
CA VAL A 116 6.20 -0.93 -10.09
C VAL A 116 7.12 -0.09 -9.22
N VAL A 117 6.87 1.22 -9.21
CA VAL A 117 7.61 2.20 -8.42
C VAL A 117 6.61 3.09 -7.66
N GLY A 118 6.67 3.06 -6.34
CA GLY A 118 5.87 3.93 -5.47
C GLY A 118 6.63 5.17 -5.01
N CYS A 119 6.04 5.87 -4.04
CA CYS A 119 6.67 6.98 -3.34
C CYS A 119 6.13 7.10 -1.91
N SER A 120 6.70 8.01 -1.13
CA SER A 120 6.20 8.41 0.18
C SER A 120 5.06 9.44 0.05
N ALA A 121 4.29 9.65 1.12
CA ALA A 121 3.15 10.55 1.15
C ALA A 121 3.16 11.51 2.35
N TYR A 122 2.61 12.71 2.16
CA TYR A 122 2.05 13.47 3.27
C TYR A 122 0.66 12.95 3.62
N ILE A 123 0.32 12.96 4.90
CA ILE A 123 -1.04 12.66 5.37
C ILE A 123 -1.70 13.95 5.80
N MET A 124 -2.85 14.24 5.20
CA MET A 124 -3.68 15.40 5.45
C MET A 124 -4.97 14.95 6.15
N ASP A 125 -5.36 15.63 7.21
CA ASP A 125 -6.60 15.33 7.93
C ASP A 125 -7.84 15.93 7.24
N LYS A 126 -9.02 15.73 7.87
CA LYS A 126 -10.31 16.23 7.39
C LYS A 126 -10.38 17.75 7.28
N ASP A 127 -9.57 18.46 8.04
CA ASP A 127 -9.52 19.93 8.11
C ASP A 127 -8.49 20.52 7.11
N GLY A 128 -7.81 19.67 6.35
CA GLY A 128 -6.83 20.08 5.33
C GLY A 128 -5.42 20.30 5.90
N VAL A 129 -5.16 19.89 7.14
CA VAL A 129 -3.86 20.08 7.79
C VAL A 129 -2.97 18.86 7.54
N ILE A 130 -1.77 19.09 7.02
CA ILE A 130 -0.75 18.04 6.90
C ILE A 130 -0.16 17.81 8.30
N ASN A 131 -0.38 16.61 8.86
CA ASN A 131 -0.01 16.29 10.23
C ASN A 131 1.12 15.28 10.35
N ARG A 132 1.48 14.56 9.28
CA ARG A 132 2.61 13.61 9.27
C ARG A 132 3.11 13.27 7.87
N VAL A 133 4.31 12.71 7.82
CA VAL A 133 4.87 12.07 6.62
C VAL A 133 4.74 10.56 6.76
N PHE A 134 4.15 9.93 5.76
CA PHE A 134 4.08 8.48 5.65
C PHE A 134 5.19 7.98 4.73
N ARG A 135 6.31 7.61 5.32
CA ARG A 135 7.47 7.11 4.58
C ARG A 135 7.31 5.63 4.26
N LYS A 136 7.64 5.27 3.02
CA LYS A 136 7.71 3.89 2.56
C LYS A 136 9.16 3.46 2.36
N PRO A 137 9.47 2.17 2.55
CA PRO A 137 10.83 1.65 2.35
C PRO A 137 11.25 1.78 0.90
N THR A 138 12.51 2.13 0.68
CA THR A 138 13.12 2.23 -0.66
C THR A 138 14.09 1.08 -0.94
N ASP A 139 14.65 0.45 0.10
CA ASP A 139 15.51 -0.72 -0.03
C ASP A 139 14.67 -1.95 -0.44
N PRO A 140 14.92 -2.56 -1.63
CA PRO A 140 14.17 -3.73 -2.10
C PRO A 140 14.22 -4.92 -1.13
N ARG A 141 15.29 -5.04 -0.33
CA ARG A 141 15.42 -6.08 0.70
C ARG A 141 14.42 -5.85 1.83
N LYS A 142 14.32 -4.60 2.34
CA LYS A 142 13.28 -4.22 3.32
C LYS A 142 11.88 -4.39 2.76
N ILE A 143 11.64 -4.01 1.49
CA ILE A 143 10.35 -4.17 0.81
C ILE A 143 9.94 -5.64 0.78
N ARG A 144 10.88 -6.55 0.48
CA ARG A 144 10.62 -7.99 0.44
C ARG A 144 10.18 -8.54 1.80
N LEU A 145 10.79 -8.10 2.90
CA LEU A 145 10.38 -8.47 4.25
C LEU A 145 9.07 -7.78 4.67
N TRP A 146 8.82 -6.59 4.14
CA TRP A 146 7.66 -5.78 4.51
C TRP A 146 6.32 -6.47 4.23
N ILE A 147 6.22 -7.23 3.13
CA ILE A 147 4.98 -7.95 2.79
C ILE A 147 4.61 -9.07 3.79
N LEU A 148 5.50 -9.42 4.69
CA LEU A 148 5.19 -10.33 5.80
C LEU A 148 4.44 -9.63 6.95
N THR A 149 4.36 -8.30 6.94
CA THR A 149 3.79 -7.50 8.04
C THR A 149 2.82 -6.43 7.60
N ASP A 150 3.02 -5.82 6.41
CA ASP A 150 2.21 -4.71 5.89
C ASP A 150 2.36 -4.58 4.37
N THR A 151 1.60 -3.67 3.73
CA THR A 151 1.80 -3.32 2.32
C THR A 151 2.97 -2.33 2.17
N PRO A 152 3.97 -2.62 1.32
CA PRO A 152 5.15 -1.78 1.18
C PRO A 152 4.93 -0.53 0.31
N MET A 153 3.78 -0.43 -0.36
CA MET A 153 3.47 0.64 -1.31
C MET A 153 2.12 1.28 -0.99
N ILE A 154 1.92 2.48 -1.48
CA ILE A 154 0.66 3.21 -1.41
C ILE A 154 -0.01 3.11 -2.77
N HIS A 155 -1.24 2.59 -2.85
CA HIS A 155 -1.95 2.33 -4.11
C HIS A 155 -2.03 3.57 -5.01
N GLY A 156 -2.58 4.67 -4.50
CA GLY A 156 -2.72 5.94 -5.23
C GLY A 156 -1.39 6.67 -5.50
N ALA A 157 -0.22 6.06 -5.17
CA ALA A 157 1.09 6.68 -5.28
C ALA A 157 2.07 5.93 -6.19
N VAL A 158 1.60 5.01 -7.04
CA VAL A 158 2.46 4.18 -7.88
C VAL A 158 2.47 4.61 -9.34
N ILE A 159 3.60 4.32 -10.02
CA ILE A 159 3.72 4.19 -11.47
C ILE A 159 4.05 2.74 -11.81
N MET A 160 3.47 2.20 -12.89
CA MET A 160 3.57 0.78 -13.25
C MET A 160 3.81 0.59 -14.75
N ASN A 161 4.56 -0.45 -15.11
CA ASN A 161 4.67 -0.90 -16.50
C ASN A 161 3.38 -1.66 -16.90
N LYS A 162 2.58 -1.09 -17.81
CA LYS A 162 1.27 -1.63 -18.22
C LYS A 162 1.36 -3.05 -18.77
N GLU A 163 2.37 -3.37 -19.57
CA GLU A 163 2.49 -4.69 -20.22
C GLU A 163 2.70 -5.79 -19.19
N ILE A 164 3.59 -5.56 -18.21
CA ILE A 164 3.83 -6.51 -17.12
C ILE A 164 2.57 -6.68 -16.28
N ILE A 165 1.92 -5.57 -15.92
CA ILE A 165 0.69 -5.60 -15.10
C ILE A 165 -0.43 -6.38 -15.80
N ARG A 166 -0.60 -6.20 -17.11
CA ARG A 166 -1.59 -6.95 -17.90
C ARG A 166 -1.23 -8.42 -18.06
N ALA A 167 0.03 -8.74 -18.29
CA ALA A 167 0.52 -10.12 -18.37
C ALA A 167 0.26 -10.89 -17.07
N GLU A 168 0.33 -10.19 -15.94
CA GLU A 168 0.05 -10.74 -14.60
C GLU A 168 -1.45 -10.72 -14.23
N GLY A 169 -2.34 -10.38 -15.18
CA GLY A 169 -3.79 -10.46 -15.03
C GLY A 169 -4.44 -9.23 -14.38
N GLY A 170 -3.69 -8.17 -14.10
CA GLY A 170 -4.23 -6.97 -13.43
C GLY A 170 -4.57 -7.22 -11.95
N TYR A 171 -5.55 -6.50 -11.44
CA TYR A 171 -6.03 -6.64 -10.07
C TYR A 171 -7.00 -7.81 -9.92
N ASP A 172 -6.88 -8.57 -8.83
CA ASP A 172 -7.81 -9.66 -8.52
C ASP A 172 -9.12 -9.08 -7.94
N GLU A 173 -10.22 -9.26 -8.67
CA GLU A 173 -11.54 -8.72 -8.33
C GLU A 173 -12.19 -9.39 -7.11
N TYR A 174 -11.63 -10.49 -6.62
CA TYR A 174 -12.02 -11.09 -5.36
C TYR A 174 -11.67 -10.19 -4.16
N HIS A 175 -10.55 -9.43 -4.26
CA HIS A 175 -10.08 -8.50 -3.24
C HIS A 175 -10.67 -7.11 -3.47
N ILE A 176 -11.64 -6.72 -2.63
CA ILE A 176 -12.35 -5.43 -2.79
C ILE A 176 -11.68 -4.33 -1.96
N THR A 177 -11.06 -4.68 -0.82
CA THR A 177 -10.51 -3.73 0.15
C THR A 177 -9.00 -3.79 0.31
N SER A 178 -8.37 -4.81 -0.26
CA SER A 178 -6.92 -5.07 -0.17
C SER A 178 -6.34 -5.49 -1.53
N GLN A 179 -6.95 -5.02 -2.62
CA GLN A 179 -6.57 -5.35 -4.00
C GLN A 179 -5.13 -4.96 -4.32
N ASP A 180 -4.66 -3.86 -3.76
CA ASP A 180 -3.30 -3.38 -3.89
C ASP A 180 -2.29 -4.30 -3.16
N SER A 181 -2.59 -4.64 -1.92
CA SER A 181 -1.76 -5.55 -1.11
C SER A 181 -1.62 -6.93 -1.75
N GLU A 182 -2.74 -7.47 -2.30
CA GLU A 182 -2.70 -8.72 -3.07
C GLU A 182 -1.80 -8.57 -4.28
N PHE A 183 -2.00 -7.51 -5.04
CA PHE A 183 -1.30 -7.33 -6.30
C PHE A 183 0.22 -7.20 -6.11
N TRP A 184 0.67 -6.35 -5.20
CA TRP A 184 2.11 -6.22 -4.89
C TRP A 184 2.69 -7.52 -4.36
N SER A 185 1.97 -8.20 -3.47
CA SER A 185 2.38 -9.49 -2.90
C SER A 185 2.50 -10.57 -3.98
N ARG A 186 1.54 -10.65 -4.90
CA ARG A 186 1.54 -11.61 -6.01
C ARG A 186 2.70 -11.38 -6.95
N LEU A 187 2.96 -10.13 -7.35
CA LEU A 187 4.13 -9.78 -8.15
C LEU A 187 5.43 -10.22 -7.47
N MET A 188 5.57 -9.90 -6.18
CA MET A 188 6.80 -10.24 -5.45
C MET A 188 6.98 -11.74 -5.23
N ARG A 189 5.89 -12.50 -4.99
CA ARG A 189 5.95 -13.97 -4.94
C ARG A 189 6.34 -14.60 -6.28
N LYS A 190 6.03 -13.94 -7.40
CA LYS A 190 6.46 -14.34 -8.75
C LYS A 190 7.88 -13.88 -9.11
N GLY A 191 8.58 -13.22 -8.20
CA GLY A 191 9.97 -12.79 -8.39
C GLY A 191 10.16 -11.38 -8.95
N TYR A 192 9.08 -10.63 -9.21
CA TYR A 192 9.22 -9.23 -9.60
C TYR A 192 9.74 -8.38 -8.44
N ARG A 193 10.59 -7.43 -8.78
CA ARG A 193 11.11 -6.45 -7.81
C ARG A 193 10.24 -5.21 -7.87
N VAL A 194 9.83 -4.69 -6.71
CA VAL A 194 9.13 -3.42 -6.59
C VAL A 194 9.92 -2.49 -5.68
N THR A 195 9.77 -1.17 -5.84
CA THR A 195 10.48 -0.21 -4.99
C THR A 195 9.69 1.09 -4.84
N ASN A 196 10.17 1.99 -3.99
CA ASN A 196 9.68 3.35 -3.88
C ASN A 196 10.84 4.33 -4.09
N VAL A 197 10.56 5.48 -4.73
CA VAL A 197 11.49 6.62 -4.65
C VAL A 197 11.43 7.23 -3.26
N PRO A 198 12.54 7.84 -2.77
CA PRO A 198 12.58 8.40 -1.41
C PRO A 198 11.70 9.65 -1.25
N ASP A 199 11.31 10.26 -2.36
CA ASP A 199 10.58 11.51 -2.41
C ASP A 199 9.16 11.36 -1.86
N VAL A 200 8.64 12.44 -1.29
CA VAL A 200 7.23 12.59 -0.95
C VAL A 200 6.54 13.27 -2.13
N LEU A 201 5.72 12.53 -2.89
CA LEU A 201 5.16 13.00 -4.16
C LEU A 201 3.62 13.02 -4.18
N VAL A 202 2.97 12.61 -3.10
CA VAL A 202 1.51 12.66 -2.96
C VAL A 202 1.11 13.19 -1.59
N VAL A 203 -0.11 13.72 -1.51
CA VAL A 203 -0.79 14.05 -0.25
C VAL A 203 -2.05 13.19 -0.17
N ILE A 204 -2.09 12.29 0.80
CA ILE A 204 -3.23 11.41 1.05
C ILE A 204 -4.16 12.08 2.06
N ARG A 205 -5.42 12.13 1.70
CA ARG A 205 -6.48 12.62 2.59
C ARG A 205 -6.97 11.48 3.49
N HIS A 206 -6.86 11.70 4.80
CA HIS A 206 -7.32 10.75 5.80
C HIS A 206 -8.56 11.28 6.53
N TYR A 207 -9.70 10.61 6.35
CA TYR A 207 -10.95 10.95 7.00
C TYR A 207 -11.76 9.70 7.38
N THR A 208 -12.64 9.83 8.38
CA THR A 208 -13.37 8.68 8.98
C THR A 208 -14.36 8.00 8.03
N ALA A 209 -14.73 8.65 6.93
CA ALA A 209 -15.65 8.11 5.93
C ALA A 209 -14.92 7.46 4.74
N SER A 210 -13.60 7.29 4.78
CA SER A 210 -12.84 6.61 3.72
C SER A 210 -13.27 5.14 3.60
N MET A 211 -13.09 4.56 2.41
CA MET A 211 -13.44 3.16 2.13
C MET A 211 -12.74 2.20 3.11
N SER A 212 -11.48 2.43 3.42
CA SER A 212 -10.70 1.65 4.39
C SER A 212 -11.30 1.67 5.80
N SER A 213 -11.88 2.81 6.22
CA SER A 213 -12.50 2.94 7.54
C SER A 213 -13.85 2.23 7.63
N ARG A 214 -14.61 2.16 6.52
CA ARG A 214 -15.95 1.55 6.49
C ARG A 214 -15.93 0.02 6.37
N ALA A 215 -14.85 -0.56 5.86
CA ALA A 215 -14.75 -1.98 5.54
C ALA A 215 -13.68 -2.70 6.38
N ALA A 216 -13.38 -2.21 7.59
CA ALA A 216 -12.28 -2.69 8.43
C ALA A 216 -12.30 -4.22 8.69
N ASP A 217 -13.47 -4.80 8.99
CA ASP A 217 -13.59 -6.24 9.26
C ASP A 217 -13.28 -7.07 8.01
N ARG A 218 -13.84 -6.67 6.85
CA ARG A 218 -13.55 -7.33 5.58
C ARG A 218 -12.08 -7.20 5.21
N GLN A 219 -11.52 -6.01 5.36
CA GLN A 219 -10.11 -5.75 5.11
C GLN A 219 -9.21 -6.62 5.99
N MET A 220 -9.57 -6.87 7.24
CA MET A 220 -8.83 -7.75 8.13
C MET A 220 -8.78 -9.18 7.59
N VAL A 221 -9.91 -9.72 7.14
CA VAL A 221 -10.01 -11.08 6.57
C VAL A 221 -9.24 -11.19 5.26
N GLU A 222 -9.43 -10.24 4.34
CA GLU A 222 -8.71 -10.22 3.05
C GLU A 222 -7.19 -10.10 3.28
N ALA A 223 -6.75 -9.19 4.15
CA ALA A 223 -5.35 -9.04 4.50
C ALA A 223 -4.79 -10.33 5.16
N GLY A 224 -5.53 -10.98 6.05
CA GLY A 224 -5.14 -12.26 6.65
C GLY A 224 -4.81 -13.32 5.58
N ARG A 225 -5.66 -13.48 4.57
CA ARG A 225 -5.43 -14.41 3.45
C ARG A 225 -4.19 -14.04 2.63
N ILE A 226 -3.97 -12.75 2.37
CA ILE A 226 -2.78 -12.27 1.66
C ILE A 226 -1.52 -12.58 2.48
N PHE A 227 -1.52 -12.31 3.79
CA PHE A 227 -0.38 -12.61 4.66
C PHE A 227 -0.13 -14.11 4.77
N ARG A 228 -1.17 -14.96 4.84
CA ARG A 228 -1.02 -16.40 4.74
C ARG A 228 -0.30 -16.80 3.44
N ALA A 229 -0.76 -16.28 2.31
CA ALA A 229 -0.14 -16.56 1.02
C ALA A 229 1.32 -16.08 0.96
N ASN A 230 1.63 -14.93 1.57
CA ASN A 230 2.99 -14.40 1.62
C ASN A 230 3.90 -15.28 2.50
N ILE A 231 3.49 -15.60 3.71
CA ILE A 231 4.27 -16.44 4.63
C ILE A 231 4.47 -17.84 4.01
N ASN A 232 3.41 -18.50 3.55
CA ASN A 232 3.51 -19.84 2.94
C ASN A 232 4.31 -19.83 1.62
N GLY A 233 4.24 -18.73 0.86
CA GLY A 233 4.99 -18.58 -0.40
C GLY A 233 6.48 -18.29 -0.21
N MET A 234 6.82 -17.48 0.78
CA MET A 234 8.18 -16.99 1.01
C MET A 234 8.98 -17.78 2.05
N THR A 235 8.31 -18.59 2.84
CA THR A 235 8.93 -19.41 3.89
C THR A 235 8.60 -20.88 3.70
N SER A 236 9.22 -21.75 4.48
CA SER A 236 8.86 -23.18 4.56
C SER A 236 7.65 -23.46 5.48
N LEU A 237 7.05 -22.43 6.07
CA LEU A 237 5.91 -22.55 6.95
C LEU A 237 4.61 -22.79 6.15
N ASN A 238 3.64 -23.45 6.80
CA ASN A 238 2.29 -23.59 6.29
C ASN A 238 1.31 -23.18 7.39
N ILE A 239 0.92 -21.92 7.39
CA ILE A 239 0.06 -21.34 8.43
C ILE A 239 -1.41 -21.34 8.04
N THR A 240 -2.28 -21.29 9.03
CA THR A 240 -3.74 -21.19 8.87
C THR A 240 -4.21 -19.73 8.68
N ASP A 241 -5.48 -19.55 8.28
CA ASP A 241 -6.09 -18.22 8.22
C ASP A 241 -6.17 -17.55 9.60
N GLU A 242 -6.45 -18.33 10.66
CA GLU A 242 -6.49 -17.82 12.03
C GLU A 242 -5.14 -17.31 12.50
N GLU A 243 -4.07 -18.06 12.25
CA GLU A 243 -2.70 -17.62 12.55
C GLU A 243 -2.33 -16.36 11.77
N ALA A 244 -2.72 -16.26 10.50
CA ALA A 244 -2.46 -15.09 9.67
C ALA A 244 -3.23 -13.84 10.15
N ILE A 245 -4.50 -13.99 10.57
CA ILE A 245 -5.29 -12.89 11.13
C ILE A 245 -4.66 -12.43 12.46
N ARG A 246 -4.29 -13.35 13.34
CA ARG A 246 -3.62 -13.05 14.61
C ARG A 246 -2.28 -12.32 14.35
N HIS A 247 -1.51 -12.80 13.39
CA HIS A 247 -0.27 -12.16 12.94
C HIS A 247 -0.51 -10.73 12.45
N ARG A 248 -1.56 -10.50 11.65
CA ARG A 248 -1.91 -9.15 11.20
C ARG A 248 -2.31 -8.25 12.37
N THR A 249 -3.04 -8.77 13.33
CA THR A 249 -3.55 -8.02 14.48
C THR A 249 -2.43 -7.46 15.35
N ILE A 250 -1.26 -8.13 15.45
CA ILE A 250 -0.11 -7.61 16.23
C ILE A 250 0.36 -6.22 15.72
N PHE A 251 0.20 -5.93 14.43
CA PHE A 251 0.63 -4.66 13.82
C PHE A 251 -0.47 -3.58 13.83
N ILE A 252 -1.73 -3.98 13.75
CA ILE A 252 -2.87 -3.05 13.64
C ILE A 252 -3.42 -2.68 15.01
N ALA A 253 -3.73 -3.67 15.82
CA ALA A 253 -4.44 -3.55 17.10
C ALA A 253 -3.86 -4.49 18.17
N PRO A 254 -2.55 -4.39 18.49
CA PRO A 254 -1.89 -5.31 19.43
C PRO A 254 -2.49 -5.29 20.83
N GLU A 255 -3.19 -4.21 21.20
CA GLU A 255 -3.92 -4.05 22.45
C GLU A 255 -5.14 -4.96 22.58
N GLN A 256 -5.71 -5.41 21.46
CA GLN A 256 -6.88 -6.31 21.44
C GLN A 256 -6.50 -7.78 21.69
N LEU A 257 -5.23 -8.14 21.50
CA LEU A 257 -4.75 -9.49 21.75
C LEU A 257 -4.54 -9.74 23.25
N SER A 258 -4.93 -10.94 23.71
CA SER A 258 -4.48 -11.46 25.00
C SER A 258 -2.94 -11.57 25.04
N GLU A 259 -2.37 -11.87 26.20
CA GLU A 259 -0.91 -12.05 26.30
C GLU A 259 -0.46 -13.26 25.47
N ASP A 260 -1.18 -14.38 25.57
CA ASP A 260 -0.88 -15.63 24.85
C ASP A 260 -1.00 -15.43 23.33
N GLU A 261 -2.06 -14.77 22.85
CA GLU A 261 -2.22 -14.49 21.40
C GLU A 261 -1.13 -13.56 20.86
N PHE A 262 -0.73 -12.56 21.63
CA PHE A 262 0.37 -11.67 21.26
C PHE A 262 1.68 -12.42 21.12
N LEU A 263 1.99 -13.31 22.07
CA LEU A 263 3.20 -14.12 22.05
C LEU A 263 3.21 -15.11 20.89
N LYS A 264 2.08 -15.74 20.59
CA LYS A 264 1.94 -16.63 19.42
C LYS A 264 2.11 -15.87 18.10
N ALA A 265 1.61 -14.64 18.00
CA ALA A 265 1.80 -13.81 16.81
C ALA A 265 3.26 -13.35 16.66
N GLU A 266 3.93 -13.00 17.76
CA GLU A 266 5.35 -12.68 17.80
C GLU A 266 6.21 -13.89 17.38
N GLU A 267 5.95 -15.05 17.97
CA GLU A 267 6.64 -16.31 17.64
C GLU A 267 6.49 -16.66 16.15
N LEU A 268 5.28 -16.51 15.61
CA LEU A 268 5.04 -16.75 14.18
C LEU A 268 5.91 -15.80 13.31
N LEU A 269 6.02 -14.53 13.68
CA LEU A 269 6.87 -13.58 12.94
C LEU A 269 8.34 -14.01 13.01
N VAL A 270 8.85 -14.34 14.19
CA VAL A 270 10.22 -14.82 14.38
C VAL A 270 10.47 -16.07 13.53
N ARG A 271 9.55 -17.04 13.56
CA ARG A 271 9.64 -18.25 12.74
C ARG A 271 9.59 -17.94 11.24
N ALA A 272 8.76 -16.99 10.81
CA ALA A 272 8.67 -16.60 9.39
C ALA A 272 9.99 -16.02 8.90
N TYR A 273 10.63 -15.18 9.70
CA TYR A 273 11.95 -14.60 9.39
C TYR A 273 13.07 -15.64 9.41
N GLY A 274 13.05 -16.58 10.34
CA GLY A 274 14.04 -17.67 10.43
C GLY A 274 13.86 -18.78 9.38
N ASN A 275 12.70 -18.84 8.70
CA ASN A 275 12.38 -19.85 7.68
C ASN A 275 12.22 -19.26 6.28
N LEU A 276 12.79 -18.09 6.02
CA LEU A 276 12.82 -17.53 4.67
C LEU A 276 13.51 -18.52 3.72
N LYS A 277 12.86 -18.80 2.57
CA LYS A 277 13.41 -19.73 1.58
C LYS A 277 14.76 -19.24 1.07
N ASP A 278 15.66 -20.15 0.81
CA ASP A 278 16.96 -19.88 0.21
C ASP A 278 16.83 -19.02 -1.06
N GLY A 279 17.83 -18.18 -1.29
CA GLY A 279 17.85 -17.24 -2.43
C GLY A 279 17.29 -15.85 -2.13
N THR A 280 16.97 -15.53 -0.84
CA THR A 280 16.65 -14.15 -0.45
C THR A 280 17.87 -13.21 -0.59
N GLY A 281 19.09 -13.73 -0.44
CA GLY A 281 20.32 -12.94 -0.41
C GLY A 281 20.38 -11.96 0.77
N LEU A 282 19.63 -12.23 1.85
CA LEU A 282 19.55 -11.37 3.02
C LEU A 282 20.50 -11.89 4.11
N GLU A 283 21.35 -11.02 4.62
CA GLU A 283 22.24 -11.32 5.74
C GLU A 283 21.45 -11.49 7.05
N PRO A 284 21.83 -12.43 7.92
CA PRO A 284 21.16 -12.67 9.21
C PRO A 284 21.02 -11.40 10.08
N GLU A 285 22.04 -10.55 10.08
CA GLU A 285 22.05 -9.28 10.81
C GLU A 285 20.98 -8.32 10.30
N PHE A 286 20.81 -8.23 8.96
CA PHE A 286 19.80 -7.41 8.33
C PHE A 286 18.38 -7.90 8.67
N ILE A 287 18.18 -9.22 8.65
CA ILE A 287 16.91 -9.88 9.01
C ILE A 287 16.59 -9.58 10.50
N ALA A 288 17.56 -9.72 11.39
CA ALA A 288 17.38 -9.47 12.82
C ALA A 288 17.10 -7.99 13.13
N GLU A 289 17.71 -7.06 12.40
CA GLU A 289 17.46 -5.62 12.52
C GLU A 289 16.03 -5.27 12.07
N ASP A 290 15.60 -5.74 10.90
CA ASP A 290 14.25 -5.49 10.40
C ASP A 290 13.17 -6.06 11.34
N LEU A 291 13.38 -7.27 11.88
CA LEU A 291 12.49 -7.87 12.86
C LEU A 291 12.35 -7.01 14.13
N ARG A 292 13.46 -6.48 14.65
CA ARG A 292 13.43 -5.55 15.80
C ARG A 292 12.64 -4.28 15.48
N GLU A 293 12.91 -3.65 14.34
CA GLU A 293 12.19 -2.46 13.88
C GLU A 293 10.68 -2.71 13.80
N LYS A 294 10.27 -3.86 13.29
CA LYS A 294 8.86 -4.23 13.17
C LYS A 294 8.16 -4.40 14.52
N LEU A 295 8.82 -4.96 15.50
CA LEU A 295 8.24 -5.27 16.82
C LEU A 295 8.20 -4.08 17.78
N VAL A 296 9.01 -3.04 17.59
CA VAL A 296 8.98 -1.83 18.45
C VAL A 296 7.57 -1.26 18.59
N LYS A 297 6.92 -0.99 17.45
CA LYS A 297 5.60 -0.33 17.43
C LYS A 297 4.50 -1.15 18.12
N PRO A 298 4.34 -2.46 17.89
CA PRO A 298 3.41 -3.32 18.62
C PRO A 298 3.61 -3.26 20.15
N TYR A 299 4.85 -3.40 20.60
CA TYR A 299 5.17 -3.37 22.04
C TYR A 299 4.87 -2.01 22.67
N VAL A 300 5.26 -0.90 22.02
CA VAL A 300 4.97 0.45 22.48
C VAL A 300 3.47 0.72 22.56
N LYS A 301 2.71 0.35 21.52
CA LYS A 301 1.27 0.55 21.47
C LYS A 301 0.55 -0.20 22.59
N ARG A 302 0.95 -1.46 22.84
CA ARG A 302 0.43 -2.29 23.91
C ARG A 302 0.77 -1.73 25.30
N ALA A 303 2.01 -1.29 25.51
CA ALA A 303 2.41 -0.68 26.78
C ALA A 303 1.66 0.63 27.04
N ALA A 304 1.51 1.49 26.03
CA ALA A 304 0.76 2.74 26.14
C ALA A 304 -0.72 2.49 26.48
N ASP A 305 -1.34 1.45 25.93
CA ASP A 305 -2.70 1.07 26.26
C ASP A 305 -2.83 0.66 27.73
N ARG A 306 -1.92 -0.15 28.27
CA ARG A 306 -1.90 -0.52 29.71
C ARG A 306 -1.71 0.69 30.62
N LEU A 307 -0.89 1.66 30.20
CA LEU A 307 -0.74 2.92 30.96
C LEU A 307 -2.03 3.73 31.01
N ARG A 308 -2.75 3.85 29.87
CA ARG A 308 -4.05 4.53 29.83
C ARG A 308 -5.11 3.87 30.74
N GLN A 309 -5.02 2.56 30.96
CA GLN A 309 -5.86 1.78 31.85
C GLN A 309 -5.39 1.82 33.32
N GLY A 310 -4.34 2.59 33.66
CA GLY A 310 -3.75 2.63 35.01
C GLY A 310 -2.90 1.39 35.38
N ARG A 311 -2.69 0.46 34.46
CA ARG A 311 -2.01 -0.83 34.66
C ARG A 311 -0.49 -0.68 34.48
N THR A 312 0.14 0.20 35.29
CA THR A 312 1.55 0.60 35.16
C THR A 312 2.53 -0.57 35.29
N ALA A 313 2.27 -1.53 36.18
CA ALA A 313 3.13 -2.70 36.37
C ALA A 313 3.18 -3.57 35.12
N GLU A 314 2.06 -3.76 34.42
CA GLU A 314 2.00 -4.51 33.17
C GLU A 314 2.70 -3.77 32.03
N ALA A 315 2.48 -2.47 31.92
CA ALA A 315 3.20 -1.65 30.92
C ALA A 315 4.72 -1.79 31.08
N ARG A 316 5.22 -1.71 32.32
CA ARG A 316 6.65 -1.92 32.63
C ARG A 316 7.14 -3.33 32.25
N ARG A 317 6.31 -4.36 32.47
CA ARG A 317 6.63 -5.75 32.09
C ARG A 317 6.76 -5.89 30.58
N ILE A 318 5.84 -5.31 29.81
CA ILE A 318 5.87 -5.31 28.34
C ILE A 318 7.16 -4.66 27.82
N VAL A 319 7.50 -3.47 28.30
CA VAL A 319 8.72 -2.76 27.89
C VAL A 319 9.99 -3.57 28.27
N ARG A 320 10.06 -4.10 29.50
CA ARG A 320 11.21 -4.92 29.93
C ARG A 320 11.36 -6.17 29.07
N ARG A 321 10.26 -6.84 28.70
CA ARG A 321 10.30 -8.00 27.81
C ARG A 321 10.89 -7.61 26.45
N TYR A 322 10.41 -6.53 25.81
CA TYR A 322 10.95 -6.06 24.54
C TYR A 322 12.47 -5.77 24.66
N LEU A 323 12.89 -5.03 25.68
CA LEU A 323 14.29 -4.70 25.90
C LEU A 323 15.16 -5.94 26.18
N ALA A 324 14.66 -6.91 26.91
CA ALA A 324 15.37 -8.16 27.18
C ALA A 324 15.54 -9.03 25.93
N THR A 325 14.53 -9.07 25.06
CA THR A 325 14.53 -9.91 23.86
C THR A 325 15.20 -9.25 22.67
N TYR A 326 14.97 -7.95 22.48
CA TYR A 326 15.35 -7.23 21.26
C TYR A 326 16.28 -6.00 21.52
N GLY A 327 16.41 -5.54 22.75
CA GLY A 327 17.07 -4.28 23.11
C GLY A 327 18.61 -4.32 23.16
N ASN A 328 19.22 -5.49 23.23
CA ASN A 328 20.67 -5.64 23.18
C ASN A 328 21.11 -6.07 21.78
N ASN A 329 22.29 -5.53 21.33
CA ASN A 329 22.94 -5.93 20.06
C ASN A 329 23.38 -7.41 20.01
N ARG A 330 22.92 -8.26 20.91
CA ARG A 330 23.10 -9.71 20.82
C ARG A 330 22.21 -10.22 19.71
N LEU A 331 22.84 -10.67 18.64
CA LEU A 331 22.26 -11.43 17.55
C LEU A 331 21.21 -12.39 18.11
N LEU A 332 19.95 -12.21 17.68
CA LEU A 332 19.00 -13.30 17.69
C LEU A 332 19.65 -14.39 16.82
N VAL A 333 20.11 -15.47 17.43
CA VAL A 333 20.47 -16.68 16.71
C VAL A 333 19.15 -17.21 16.17
N LEU A 334 18.84 -16.87 14.91
CA LEU A 334 17.72 -17.36 14.15
C LEU A 334 17.95 -18.82 13.77
#